data_7bcb7762189489223fd6a6db0203c0b2
#
_entry.id   7bcb7762189489223fd6a6db0203c0b2
#
_cell.length_a   1.000
_cell.length_b   1.000
_cell.length_c   1.000
_cell.angle_alpha   90.00
_cell.angle_beta   90.00
_cell.angle_gamma   90.00
#
_symmetry.space_group_name_H-M   'P 1'
#
loop_
_entity.id
_entity.type
_entity.pdbx_description
1 polymer ?
#
loop_
_entity_poly.entity_id
_entity_poly.type
_entity_poly.pdbx_seq_one_letter_code
_entity_poly.pdbx_strand_id
1 'polypeptide(L)'
;MKISYLFLIFGLFCCEVLAAEDVKPGILKQLIEENAEEISEQEKSSFKPKLINRLVIDANFDDQYQSTDRKTEYSDTYGRMRLFSGYNFTKNFSLNSFIRIDPVYQSSEATRRSNLVNGGGDISFENAGLFLEELNLTYNGKKHAFVLGKFDLNFGTAWRWNRGIWTYNIAENYMQNEKLGMNGIYRLGNAKTTGLYEISYGIFKNDRKNLDNSLITNRDSNSKSDAIAGDSGGLQSYITSLDINFDFSKQEKLSYHFSYINLNVNSRASLVNSNKIVNQKGFVMGMNYKYPVKKNYTIDGLLEYAAIKNLNGNSDVGEQYFTANVINRFYENWNVTLGYANRDNSYVGQYGFKSNLTEISMGYEFLKNSFFDKLLFQVGYKNQRDNFGTSLETKNVLGALMRYQKNF
;
A
#
# COMPACT_ATOMS: atom_id res chain seq x y z
N MET A 1 5.33 -35.05 -4.48
CA MET A 1 6.59 -35.07 -5.24
C MET A 1 6.42 -34.15 -6.47
N LYS A 2 6.25 -32.82 -6.25
CA LYS A 2 6.06 -31.80 -7.32
C LYS A 2 6.92 -30.54 -7.13
N ILE A 3 7.97 -30.62 -6.30
CA ILE A 3 8.86 -29.48 -6.00
C ILE A 3 9.90 -29.22 -7.12
N SER A 4 10.10 -30.18 -8.02
CA SER A 4 11.20 -30.11 -9.02
C SER A 4 10.93 -29.17 -10.21
N TYR A 5 9.73 -28.71 -10.45
CA TYR A 5 9.43 -27.81 -11.58
C TYR A 5 9.54 -26.30 -11.27
N LEU A 6 9.54 -25.94 -9.99
CA LEU A 6 9.63 -24.54 -9.58
C LEU A 6 11.00 -23.91 -9.88
N PHE A 7 12.06 -24.72 -9.88
CA PHE A 7 13.43 -24.24 -10.13
C PHE A 7 13.77 -24.03 -11.62
N LEU A 8 13.00 -24.59 -12.54
CA LEU A 8 13.32 -24.50 -13.97
C LEU A 8 12.80 -23.22 -14.64
N ILE A 9 11.76 -22.58 -14.09
CA ILE A 9 11.19 -21.32 -14.64
C ILE A 9 12.07 -20.11 -14.25
N PHE A 10 12.84 -20.20 -13.17
CA PHE A 10 13.71 -19.13 -12.69
C PHE A 10 15.01 -18.91 -13.50
N GLY A 11 15.38 -19.85 -14.38
CA GLY A 11 16.64 -19.81 -15.13
C GLY A 11 16.66 -18.93 -16.37
N LEU A 12 15.54 -18.37 -16.83
CA LEU A 12 15.44 -17.73 -18.16
C LEU A 12 15.38 -16.21 -18.18
N PHE A 13 15.41 -15.52 -17.03
CA PHE A 13 15.39 -14.06 -16.97
C PHE A 13 16.65 -13.45 -16.36
N CYS A 14 17.82 -13.78 -16.91
CA CYS A 14 19.07 -13.12 -16.54
C CYS A 14 19.45 -12.08 -17.58
N CYS A 15 19.17 -10.82 -17.32
CA CYS A 15 19.86 -9.69 -17.92
C CYS A 15 20.03 -8.53 -16.91
N GLU A 16 21.26 -8.07 -16.84
CA GLU A 16 21.94 -7.01 -16.09
C GLU A 16 21.12 -6.03 -15.22
N VAL A 17 21.57 -5.86 -13.98
CA VAL A 17 20.90 -5.13 -12.91
C VAL A 17 21.85 -4.35 -12.02
N LEU A 18 21.47 -3.16 -11.64
CA LEU A 18 22.09 -2.30 -10.63
C LEU A 18 21.10 -1.81 -9.55
N ALA A 19 21.55 -1.90 -8.36
CA ALA A 19 21.18 -1.57 -6.96
C ALA A 19 19.87 -0.86 -6.48
N ALA A 20 19.18 -1.35 -5.44
CA ALA A 20 17.98 -0.83 -4.78
C ALA A 20 18.15 -0.45 -3.31
N GLU A 21 17.58 0.70 -2.99
CA GLU A 21 17.29 1.10 -1.63
C GLU A 21 15.83 0.85 -1.27
N ASP A 22 15.53 0.71 0.02
CA ASP A 22 14.24 0.38 0.62
C ASP A 22 13.03 1.09 0.01
N VAL A 23 11.93 0.38 -0.19
CA VAL A 23 10.62 0.95 -0.53
C VAL A 23 10.09 1.72 0.69
N LYS A 24 10.23 3.04 0.69
CA LYS A 24 9.77 3.95 1.74
C LYS A 24 8.43 4.63 1.38
N PRO A 25 7.81 5.27 2.36
CA PRO A 25 6.42 5.75 2.29
C PRO A 25 6.21 6.81 1.21
N GLY A 26 5.14 6.63 0.46
CA GLY A 26 4.76 7.56 -0.59
C GLY A 26 5.84 7.66 -1.65
N ILE A 27 5.84 6.76 -2.64
CA ILE A 27 6.90 6.71 -3.65
C ILE A 27 7.02 8.07 -4.34
N LEU A 28 5.91 8.77 -4.49
CA LEU A 28 5.91 10.15 -4.96
C LEU A 28 6.65 11.08 -3.98
N LYS A 29 6.41 10.94 -2.67
CA LYS A 29 7.11 11.72 -1.63
C LYS A 29 8.59 11.38 -1.61
N GLN A 30 8.98 10.13 -1.79
CA GLN A 30 10.37 9.68 -1.82
C GLN A 30 11.10 10.12 -3.10
N LEU A 31 10.49 10.01 -4.29
CA LEU A 31 11.04 10.56 -5.53
C LEU A 31 11.20 12.08 -5.45
N ILE A 32 10.29 12.76 -4.76
CA ILE A 32 10.35 14.20 -4.51
C ILE A 32 11.46 14.54 -3.51
N GLU A 33 11.63 13.77 -2.44
CA GLU A 33 12.64 13.99 -1.39
C GLU A 33 14.05 13.64 -1.86
N GLU A 34 14.26 12.50 -2.54
CA GLU A 34 15.55 12.11 -3.13
C GLU A 34 16.00 13.15 -4.17
N ASN A 35 15.07 13.63 -5.00
CA ASN A 35 15.35 14.71 -5.94
C ASN A 35 15.66 16.05 -5.24
N ALA A 36 15.02 16.35 -4.12
CA ALA A 36 15.27 17.59 -3.38
C ALA A 36 16.63 17.57 -2.67
N GLU A 37 17.10 16.42 -2.18
CA GLU A 37 18.44 16.28 -1.58
C GLU A 37 19.55 16.32 -2.64
N GLU A 38 19.42 15.62 -3.77
CA GLU A 38 20.40 15.70 -4.88
C GLU A 38 20.49 17.10 -5.50
N ILE A 39 19.38 17.83 -5.61
CA ILE A 39 19.32 19.18 -6.18
C ILE A 39 19.89 20.22 -5.21
N SER A 40 19.88 19.96 -3.88
CA SER A 40 20.29 20.96 -2.89
C SER A 40 21.79 21.17 -2.82
N GLU A 41 22.63 20.24 -3.23
CA GLU A 41 24.09 20.32 -3.05
C GLU A 41 24.89 20.66 -4.32
N GLN A 42 24.39 20.40 -5.52
CA GLN A 42 25.20 20.49 -6.73
C GLN A 42 24.87 21.58 -7.77
N GLU A 43 23.69 22.23 -7.76
CA GLU A 43 23.36 23.12 -8.89
C GLU A 43 22.76 24.47 -8.49
N LYS A 44 23.61 25.46 -8.30
CA LYS A 44 23.20 26.89 -8.30
C LYS A 44 23.01 27.50 -9.71
N SER A 45 23.28 26.79 -10.81
CA SER A 45 23.37 27.49 -12.11
C SER A 45 22.63 26.95 -13.33
N SER A 46 22.18 25.70 -13.41
CA SER A 46 21.36 25.31 -14.58
C SER A 46 20.54 24.03 -14.35
N PHE A 47 19.29 24.18 -13.93
CA PHE A 47 18.35 23.05 -13.91
C PHE A 47 18.15 22.54 -15.36
N LYS A 48 18.27 21.22 -15.55
CA LYS A 48 17.88 20.54 -16.80
C LYS A 48 16.66 19.65 -16.51
N PRO A 49 15.64 19.66 -17.39
CA PRO A 49 14.53 18.72 -17.28
C PRO A 49 15.03 17.28 -17.21
N LYS A 50 14.49 16.50 -16.27
CA LYS A 50 14.94 15.13 -16.01
C LYS A 50 13.75 14.19 -15.92
N LEU A 51 13.82 13.04 -16.59
CA LEU A 51 12.92 11.92 -16.42
C LEU A 51 13.55 10.95 -15.41
N ILE A 52 12.76 10.53 -14.43
CA ILE A 52 13.15 9.58 -13.39
C ILE A 52 12.15 8.47 -13.41
N ASN A 53 12.62 7.24 -13.51
CA ASN A 53 11.77 6.06 -13.50
C ASN A 53 12.21 5.10 -12.39
N ARG A 54 11.23 4.41 -11.81
CA ARG A 54 11.45 3.32 -10.89
C ARG A 54 10.54 2.15 -11.26
N LEU A 55 11.14 1.01 -11.54
CA LEU A 55 10.45 -0.24 -11.81
C LEU A 55 10.57 -1.15 -10.59
N VAL A 56 9.44 -1.71 -10.15
CA VAL A 56 9.40 -2.76 -9.13
C VAL A 56 8.65 -3.95 -9.70
N ILE A 57 9.24 -5.12 -9.64
CA ILE A 57 8.64 -6.38 -10.07
C ILE A 57 8.62 -7.32 -8.87
N ASP A 58 7.45 -7.83 -8.52
CA ASP A 58 7.26 -8.85 -7.50
C ASP A 58 6.77 -10.15 -8.15
N ALA A 59 7.35 -11.27 -7.72
CA ALA A 59 6.79 -12.60 -7.95
C ALA A 59 6.46 -13.19 -6.58
N ASN A 60 5.22 -13.61 -6.39
CA ASN A 60 4.69 -14.12 -5.13
C ASN A 60 4.24 -15.55 -5.31
N PHE A 61 4.42 -16.34 -4.28
CA PHE A 61 3.90 -17.68 -4.15
C PHE A 61 3.29 -17.83 -2.76
N ASP A 62 2.02 -18.20 -2.68
CA ASP A 62 1.29 -18.47 -1.45
C ASP A 62 0.72 -19.89 -1.53
N ASP A 63 1.05 -20.72 -0.54
CA ASP A 63 0.51 -22.06 -0.37
C ASP A 63 -0.31 -22.13 0.91
N GLN A 64 -1.64 -22.05 0.77
CA GLN A 64 -2.58 -22.28 1.87
C GLN A 64 -2.72 -23.78 2.10
N TYR A 65 -1.72 -24.36 2.75
CA TYR A 65 -1.59 -25.80 2.94
C TYR A 65 -2.51 -26.38 4.02
N GLN A 66 -3.12 -25.52 4.85
CA GLN A 66 -4.06 -25.93 5.90
C GLN A 66 -5.13 -24.87 6.10
N SER A 67 -6.40 -25.31 6.05
CA SER A 67 -7.56 -24.49 6.38
C SER A 67 -8.60 -25.30 7.16
N THR A 68 -9.41 -24.61 7.98
CA THR A 68 -10.58 -25.21 8.64
C THR A 68 -11.56 -25.77 7.61
N ASP A 69 -11.76 -25.09 6.49
CA ASP A 69 -12.43 -25.63 5.31
C ASP A 69 -11.35 -26.06 4.29
N ARG A 70 -11.11 -27.37 4.20
CA ARG A 70 -10.14 -27.96 3.28
C ARG A 70 -10.36 -27.60 1.81
N LYS A 71 -11.59 -27.25 1.42
CA LYS A 71 -11.88 -26.80 0.06
C LYS A 71 -11.24 -25.47 -0.30
N THR A 72 -10.79 -24.72 0.70
CA THR A 72 -10.07 -23.46 0.50
C THR A 72 -8.55 -23.62 0.50
N GLU A 73 -8.02 -24.85 0.60
CA GLU A 73 -6.58 -25.14 0.46
C GLU A 73 -6.20 -25.05 -1.02
N TYR A 74 -5.23 -24.20 -1.34
CA TYR A 74 -4.77 -23.95 -2.71
C TYR A 74 -3.39 -23.27 -2.71
N SER A 75 -2.68 -23.41 -3.84
CA SER A 75 -1.46 -22.62 -4.10
C SER A 75 -1.78 -21.51 -5.10
N ASP A 76 -1.28 -20.33 -4.84
CA ASP A 76 -1.45 -19.14 -5.70
C ASP A 76 -0.07 -18.59 -6.08
N THR A 77 0.19 -18.45 -7.38
CA THR A 77 1.39 -17.81 -7.91
C THR A 77 0.98 -16.60 -8.73
N TYR A 78 1.45 -15.42 -8.34
CA TYR A 78 1.09 -14.19 -9.02
C TYR A 78 2.26 -13.21 -9.11
N GLY A 79 2.21 -12.37 -10.14
CA GLY A 79 3.16 -11.30 -10.37
C GLY A 79 2.53 -9.93 -10.19
N ARG A 80 3.33 -8.97 -9.72
CA ARG A 80 3.00 -7.55 -9.70
C ARG A 80 4.10 -6.77 -10.36
N MET A 81 3.75 -5.79 -11.18
CA MET A 81 4.70 -4.86 -11.74
C MET A 81 4.23 -3.42 -11.48
N ARG A 82 5.12 -2.57 -11.04
CA ARG A 82 4.84 -1.17 -10.70
C ARG A 82 5.88 -0.29 -11.37
N LEU A 83 5.45 0.63 -12.21
CA LEU A 83 6.29 1.61 -12.86
C LEU A 83 5.90 3.00 -12.39
N PHE A 84 6.82 3.65 -11.71
CA PHE A 84 6.75 5.05 -11.32
C PHE A 84 7.55 5.87 -12.31
N SER A 85 6.98 6.96 -12.82
CA SER A 85 7.66 7.88 -13.72
C SER A 85 7.41 9.31 -13.28
N GLY A 86 8.46 10.09 -13.14
CA GLY A 86 8.41 11.51 -12.82
C GLY A 86 9.19 12.32 -13.84
N TYR A 87 8.54 13.25 -14.53
CA TYR A 87 9.21 14.20 -15.40
C TYR A 87 9.27 15.56 -14.72
N ASN A 88 10.47 15.93 -14.27
CA ASN A 88 10.74 17.22 -13.65
C ASN A 88 11.04 18.25 -14.75
N PHE A 89 10.12 19.19 -15.03
CA PHE A 89 10.36 20.26 -16.00
C PHE A 89 10.96 21.51 -15.38
N THR A 90 10.83 21.68 -14.05
CA THR A 90 11.58 22.67 -13.27
C THR A 90 12.02 22.06 -11.94
N LYS A 91 12.79 22.80 -11.13
CA LYS A 91 13.17 22.38 -9.76
C LYS A 91 11.97 22.03 -8.88
N ASN A 92 10.83 22.68 -9.14
CA ASN A 92 9.68 22.62 -8.25
C ASN A 92 8.46 21.98 -8.91
N PHE A 93 8.43 21.79 -10.24
CA PHE A 93 7.29 21.24 -10.96
C PHE A 93 7.63 19.91 -11.61
N SER A 94 6.78 18.92 -11.39
CA SER A 94 6.86 17.60 -12.03
C SER A 94 5.50 17.09 -12.46
N LEU A 95 5.49 16.30 -13.53
CA LEU A 95 4.38 15.43 -13.93
C LEU A 95 4.73 14.02 -13.49
N ASN A 96 3.88 13.38 -12.71
CA ASN A 96 4.12 12.06 -12.15
C ASN A 96 3.06 11.09 -12.61
N SER A 97 3.47 9.85 -12.86
CA SER A 97 2.56 8.74 -13.14
C SER A 97 2.99 7.49 -12.39
N PHE A 98 1.99 6.70 -11.99
CA PHE A 98 2.17 5.38 -11.43
C PHE A 98 1.29 4.39 -12.19
N ILE A 99 1.94 3.45 -12.87
CA ILE A 99 1.30 2.38 -13.62
C ILE A 99 1.55 1.08 -12.88
N ARG A 100 0.49 0.27 -12.74
CA ARG A 100 0.53 -1.00 -12.03
C ARG A 100 -0.04 -2.11 -12.89
N ILE A 101 0.65 -3.26 -12.94
CA ILE A 101 0.08 -4.54 -13.33
C ILE A 101 -0.07 -5.35 -12.05
N ASP A 102 -1.29 -5.79 -11.76
CA ASP A 102 -1.63 -6.51 -10.54
C ASP A 102 -2.79 -7.47 -10.81
N PRO A 103 -2.91 -8.58 -10.07
CA PRO A 103 -4.09 -9.43 -10.18
C PRO A 103 -5.38 -8.64 -9.94
N VAL A 104 -6.34 -8.78 -10.86
CA VAL A 104 -7.70 -8.23 -10.68
C VAL A 104 -8.47 -9.19 -9.80
N TYR A 105 -8.64 -8.83 -8.54
CA TYR A 105 -9.53 -9.56 -7.67
C TYR A 105 -10.96 -9.10 -7.93
N GLN A 106 -11.82 -10.02 -8.37
CA GLN A 106 -13.24 -9.75 -8.45
C GLN A 106 -13.76 -9.39 -7.05
N SER A 107 -14.76 -8.56 -7.00
CA SER A 107 -15.24 -7.70 -5.90
C SER A 107 -15.46 -8.33 -4.52
N SER A 108 -15.20 -9.59 -4.31
CA SER A 108 -15.15 -10.19 -2.98
C SER A 108 -14.19 -11.38 -2.95
N GLU A 109 -13.46 -11.50 -1.86
CA GLU A 109 -12.69 -12.70 -1.51
C GLU A 109 -13.57 -13.96 -1.55
N ALA A 110 -14.85 -13.82 -1.26
CA ALA A 110 -15.85 -14.89 -1.36
C ALA A 110 -16.07 -15.34 -2.83
N THR A 111 -16.13 -14.42 -3.79
CA THR A 111 -16.29 -14.77 -5.22
C THR A 111 -15.02 -15.44 -5.75
N ARG A 112 -13.83 -14.94 -5.35
CA ARG A 112 -12.55 -15.58 -5.66
C ARG A 112 -12.51 -17.00 -5.13
N ARG A 113 -12.89 -17.20 -3.85
CA ARG A 113 -12.98 -18.53 -3.22
C ARG A 113 -13.96 -19.44 -3.92
N SER A 114 -15.15 -18.94 -4.30
CA SER A 114 -16.16 -19.73 -5.03
C SER A 114 -15.62 -20.20 -6.39
N ASN A 115 -14.90 -19.35 -7.10
CA ASN A 115 -14.31 -19.72 -8.39
C ASN A 115 -13.17 -20.73 -8.22
N LEU A 116 -12.33 -20.58 -7.19
CA LEU A 116 -11.28 -21.53 -6.85
C LEU A 116 -11.83 -22.90 -6.45
N VAL A 117 -12.85 -22.91 -5.57
CA VAL A 117 -13.49 -24.15 -5.10
C VAL A 117 -14.23 -24.87 -6.23
N ASN A 118 -14.85 -24.13 -7.14
CA ASN A 118 -15.56 -24.72 -8.28
C ASN A 118 -14.63 -25.16 -9.42
N GLY A 119 -13.44 -24.57 -9.52
CA GLY A 119 -12.41 -24.90 -10.51
C GLY A 119 -11.37 -25.92 -10.03
N GLY A 120 -11.30 -26.19 -8.72
CA GLY A 120 -10.51 -27.27 -8.09
C GLY A 120 -9.02 -27.24 -8.40
N GLY A 121 -8.33 -26.09 -8.32
CA GLY A 121 -6.94 -26.09 -8.65
C GLY A 121 -6.11 -24.88 -8.20
N ASP A 122 -4.81 -25.05 -8.29
CA ASP A 122 -3.81 -24.02 -8.11
C ASP A 122 -3.99 -22.92 -9.16
N ILE A 123 -3.79 -21.66 -8.74
CA ILE A 123 -3.84 -20.49 -9.63
C ILE A 123 -2.43 -20.08 -10.00
N SER A 124 -2.23 -19.71 -11.25
CA SER A 124 -0.92 -19.28 -11.73
C SER A 124 -1.05 -18.15 -12.72
N PHE A 125 -0.63 -16.94 -12.34
CA PHE A 125 -0.58 -15.73 -13.19
C PHE A 125 -1.90 -15.37 -13.91
N GLU A 126 -3.03 -15.67 -13.30
CA GLU A 126 -4.34 -15.37 -13.87
C GLU A 126 -4.83 -13.97 -13.51
N ASN A 127 -5.72 -13.43 -14.35
CA ASN A 127 -6.45 -12.19 -14.10
C ASN A 127 -5.57 -10.95 -13.86
N ALA A 128 -4.48 -10.79 -14.58
CA ALA A 128 -3.67 -9.58 -14.49
C ALA A 128 -4.40 -8.39 -15.14
N GLY A 129 -4.45 -7.27 -14.42
CA GLY A 129 -4.96 -5.99 -14.91
C GLY A 129 -3.84 -4.95 -15.01
N LEU A 130 -3.99 -3.99 -15.93
CA LEU A 130 -3.11 -2.85 -16.09
C LEU A 130 -3.84 -1.57 -15.67
N PHE A 131 -3.36 -0.89 -14.65
CA PHE A 131 -3.99 0.28 -14.04
C PHE A 131 -3.08 1.50 -14.11
N LEU A 132 -3.67 2.66 -14.40
CA LEU A 132 -3.06 3.96 -14.13
C LEU A 132 -3.53 4.43 -12.75
N GLU A 133 -2.74 4.16 -11.71
CA GLU A 133 -3.08 4.46 -10.32
C GLU A 133 -2.91 5.95 -10.00
N GLU A 134 -1.82 6.56 -10.47
CA GLU A 134 -1.60 8.00 -10.32
C GLU A 134 -1.27 8.66 -11.65
N LEU A 135 -1.78 9.88 -11.82
CA LEU A 135 -1.37 10.82 -12.87
C LEU A 135 -1.61 12.23 -12.34
N ASN A 136 -0.56 12.92 -11.95
CA ASN A 136 -0.68 14.19 -11.28
C ASN A 136 0.43 15.17 -11.63
N LEU A 137 0.06 16.45 -11.55
CA LEU A 137 0.98 17.59 -11.56
C LEU A 137 1.31 17.96 -10.12
N THR A 138 2.61 18.00 -9.80
CA THR A 138 3.09 18.35 -8.47
C THR A 138 3.94 19.59 -8.51
N TYR A 139 3.64 20.55 -7.62
CA TYR A 139 4.54 21.62 -7.23
C TYR A 139 5.15 21.27 -5.87
N ASN A 140 6.49 21.30 -5.76
CA ASN A 140 7.21 21.02 -4.52
C ASN A 140 8.19 22.15 -4.18
N GLY A 141 7.76 23.09 -3.33
CA GLY A 141 8.60 24.14 -2.77
C GLY A 141 9.09 23.79 -1.36
N LYS A 142 9.98 24.62 -0.80
CA LYS A 142 10.55 24.38 0.55
C LYS A 142 9.50 24.29 1.66
N LYS A 143 8.52 25.18 1.66
CA LYS A 143 7.46 25.25 2.69
C LYS A 143 6.11 24.77 2.22
N HIS A 144 5.85 24.79 0.93
CA HIS A 144 4.54 24.47 0.35
C HIS A 144 4.70 23.45 -0.76
N ALA A 145 3.79 22.49 -0.81
CA ALA A 145 3.63 21.62 -1.96
C ALA A 145 2.16 21.51 -2.36
N PHE A 146 1.89 21.27 -3.63
CA PHE A 146 0.55 21.08 -4.17
C PHE A 146 0.57 19.92 -5.15
N VAL A 147 -0.49 19.11 -5.10
CA VAL A 147 -0.72 18.00 -6.02
C VAL A 147 -2.08 18.20 -6.66
N LEU A 148 -2.16 18.05 -7.98
CA LEU A 148 -3.40 18.16 -8.77
C LEU A 148 -3.49 17.00 -9.75
N GLY A 149 -4.60 16.28 -9.75
CA GLY A 149 -4.85 15.16 -10.66
C GLY A 149 -5.36 13.92 -9.98
N LYS A 150 -4.93 12.76 -10.45
CA LYS A 150 -5.20 11.44 -9.83
C LYS A 150 -4.03 11.06 -8.93
N PHE A 151 -4.31 10.80 -7.66
CA PHE A 151 -3.29 10.49 -6.64
C PHE A 151 -3.86 9.70 -5.48
N ASP A 152 -2.96 9.06 -4.72
CA ASP A 152 -3.28 8.38 -3.48
C ASP A 152 -3.29 9.35 -2.31
N LEU A 153 -4.30 9.22 -1.44
CA LEU A 153 -4.42 10.06 -0.26
C LEU A 153 -3.50 9.57 0.86
N ASN A 154 -3.04 10.52 1.68
CA ASN A 154 -2.25 10.24 2.87
C ASN A 154 -3.16 9.82 4.05
N PHE A 155 -3.87 8.69 3.88
CA PHE A 155 -4.74 8.09 4.89
C PHE A 155 -4.18 6.75 5.35
N GLY A 156 -3.43 6.79 6.45
CA GLY A 156 -2.65 5.67 6.97
C GLY A 156 -1.31 5.46 6.28
N THR A 157 -0.45 4.75 6.95
CA THR A 157 0.93 4.50 6.56
C THR A 157 1.30 3.01 6.59
N ALA A 158 0.56 2.18 7.30
CA ALA A 158 0.89 0.77 7.47
C ALA A 158 0.92 0.00 6.14
N TRP A 159 0.05 0.30 5.21
CA TRP A 159 0.05 -0.30 3.87
C TRP A 159 1.30 0.07 3.03
N ARG A 160 1.99 1.18 3.38
CA ARG A 160 3.22 1.63 2.72
C ARG A 160 4.48 1.21 3.48
N TRP A 161 4.48 1.35 4.82
CA TRP A 161 5.67 1.16 5.67
C TRP A 161 5.83 -0.27 6.17
N ASN A 162 4.74 -1.03 6.14
CA ASN A 162 4.78 -2.42 6.57
C ASN A 162 5.75 -3.22 5.70
N ARG A 163 6.51 -4.08 6.35
CA ARG A 163 7.42 -5.02 5.70
C ARG A 163 6.93 -6.42 6.01
N GLY A 164 7.32 -7.36 5.24
CA GLY A 164 6.79 -8.70 5.28
C GLY A 164 6.03 -9.02 4.01
N ILE A 165 5.40 -10.16 3.97
CA ILE A 165 4.70 -10.66 2.77
C ILE A 165 3.21 -10.30 2.83
N TRP A 166 2.56 -10.33 4.01
CA TRP A 166 1.10 -10.26 4.08
C TRP A 166 0.51 -9.25 5.08
N THR A 167 1.26 -8.81 6.09
CA THR A 167 0.67 -7.96 7.16
C THR A 167 0.05 -6.66 6.61
N TYR A 168 0.56 -6.15 5.48
CA TYR A 168 0.00 -4.97 4.81
C TYR A 168 -1.38 -5.20 4.19
N ASN A 169 -1.78 -6.45 3.89
CA ASN A 169 -3.05 -6.76 3.23
C ASN A 169 -4.27 -6.30 4.04
N ILE A 170 -4.20 -6.33 5.37
CA ILE A 170 -5.27 -5.81 6.22
C ILE A 170 -5.31 -4.28 6.18
N ALA A 171 -4.14 -3.63 6.14
CA ALA A 171 -4.04 -2.18 6.03
C ALA A 171 -4.52 -1.65 4.66
N GLU A 172 -4.42 -2.43 3.59
CA GLU A 172 -4.96 -2.07 2.27
C GLU A 172 -6.49 -1.86 2.28
N ASN A 173 -7.24 -2.45 3.24
CA ASN A 173 -8.70 -2.30 3.29
C ASN A 173 -9.17 -0.87 3.61
N TYR A 174 -8.36 -0.06 4.29
CA TYR A 174 -8.69 1.36 4.55
C TYR A 174 -7.90 2.35 3.70
N MET A 175 -7.00 1.87 2.87
CA MET A 175 -6.25 2.68 1.92
C MET A 175 -7.19 3.47 0.98
N GLN A 176 -6.84 4.71 0.70
CA GLN A 176 -7.63 5.61 -0.14
C GLN A 176 -6.86 5.97 -1.41
N ASN A 177 -6.87 5.08 -2.37
CA ASN A 177 -6.16 5.21 -3.64
C ASN A 177 -7.02 5.84 -4.73
N GLU A 178 -6.34 6.26 -5.81
CA GLU A 178 -6.95 6.61 -7.08
C GLU A 178 -7.99 7.72 -6.97
N LYS A 179 -7.72 8.76 -6.17
CA LYS A 179 -8.64 9.89 -6.02
C LYS A 179 -8.32 11.01 -7.01
N LEU A 180 -9.35 11.58 -7.61
CA LEU A 180 -9.26 12.78 -8.45
C LEU A 180 -9.48 14.02 -7.61
N GLY A 181 -8.53 14.95 -7.58
CA GLY A 181 -8.66 16.15 -6.76
C GLY A 181 -7.40 16.98 -6.67
N MET A 182 -7.29 17.69 -5.57
CA MET A 182 -6.13 18.51 -5.23
C MET A 182 -5.77 18.35 -3.76
N ASN A 183 -4.48 18.44 -3.45
CA ASN A 183 -3.95 18.38 -2.09
C ASN A 183 -2.87 19.44 -1.89
N GLY A 184 -2.98 20.21 -0.81
CA GLY A 184 -1.95 21.17 -0.38
C GLY A 184 -1.22 20.66 0.85
N ILE A 185 0.08 20.91 0.93
CA ILE A 185 0.94 20.54 2.05
C ILE A 185 1.69 21.77 2.52
N TYR A 186 1.74 21.98 3.84
CA TYR A 186 2.53 23.03 4.48
C TYR A 186 3.53 22.41 5.44
N ARG A 187 4.80 22.85 5.34
CA ARG A 187 5.94 22.32 6.09
C ARG A 187 6.47 23.33 7.08
N LEU A 188 6.67 22.89 8.32
CA LEU A 188 7.22 23.66 9.44
C LEU A 188 8.34 22.87 10.13
N GLY A 189 9.35 23.57 10.61
CA GLY A 189 10.42 22.97 11.39
C GLY A 189 11.50 22.31 10.54
N ASN A 190 12.28 21.44 11.18
CA ASN A 190 13.39 20.70 10.56
C ASN A 190 13.54 19.36 11.28
N ALA A 191 13.55 18.27 10.54
CA ALA A 191 13.60 16.91 11.08
C ALA A 191 14.81 16.66 12.01
N LYS A 192 15.95 17.32 11.78
CA LYS A 192 17.18 17.14 12.56
C LYS A 192 17.24 17.93 13.88
N THR A 193 16.36 18.92 14.08
CA THR A 193 16.41 19.82 15.25
C THR A 193 15.11 19.86 16.02
N THR A 194 14.05 20.36 15.42
CA THR A 194 12.76 20.62 16.07
C THR A 194 11.66 19.66 15.68
N GLY A 195 11.95 18.72 14.76
CA GLY A 195 10.95 17.94 14.04
C GLY A 195 10.45 18.66 12.79
N LEU A 196 10.22 17.92 11.74
CA LEU A 196 9.56 18.39 10.52
C LEU A 196 8.06 18.05 10.62
N TYR A 197 7.23 19.08 10.61
CA TYR A 197 5.77 18.98 10.65
C TYR A 197 5.24 19.23 9.23
N GLU A 198 4.50 18.27 8.68
CA GLU A 198 3.83 18.41 7.39
C GLU A 198 2.33 18.34 7.62
N ILE A 199 1.64 19.46 7.44
CA ILE A 199 0.18 19.56 7.54
C ILE A 199 -0.36 19.52 6.13
N SER A 200 -1.30 18.60 5.85
CA SER A 200 -1.94 18.52 4.54
C SER A 200 -3.45 18.68 4.61
N TYR A 201 -4.01 19.23 3.54
CA TYR A 201 -5.44 19.29 3.30
C TYR A 201 -5.75 19.04 1.84
N GLY A 202 -6.64 18.08 1.58
CA GLY A 202 -7.04 17.70 0.22
C GLY A 202 -8.54 17.64 0.06
N ILE A 203 -9.01 18.02 -1.14
CA ILE A 203 -10.39 17.84 -1.60
C ILE A 203 -10.39 16.96 -2.83
N PHE A 204 -11.33 16.03 -2.90
CA PHE A 204 -11.30 15.00 -3.94
C PHE A 204 -12.67 14.34 -4.16
N LYS A 205 -12.70 13.48 -5.16
CA LYS A 205 -13.76 12.50 -5.45
C LYS A 205 -13.13 11.18 -5.91
N ASN A 206 -13.91 10.11 -5.90
CA ASN A 206 -13.49 8.86 -6.55
C ASN A 206 -13.40 9.04 -8.07
N ASP A 207 -12.41 8.41 -8.70
CA ASP A 207 -12.39 8.23 -10.16
C ASP A 207 -13.29 7.04 -10.52
N ARG A 208 -14.29 7.25 -11.37
CA ARG A 208 -15.25 6.21 -11.76
C ARG A 208 -15.37 6.00 -13.26
N LYS A 209 -14.74 6.82 -14.06
CA LYS A 209 -15.06 6.84 -15.48
C LYS A 209 -13.87 6.87 -16.41
N ASN A 210 -12.81 7.55 -16.03
CA ASN A 210 -11.81 7.94 -17.02
C ASN A 210 -10.55 7.09 -16.97
N LEU A 211 -10.11 6.67 -15.77
CA LEU A 211 -8.85 5.97 -15.55
C LEU A 211 -8.98 4.86 -14.50
N ASP A 212 -10.22 4.47 -14.14
CA ASP A 212 -10.52 3.47 -13.11
C ASP A 212 -10.48 2.04 -13.65
N ASN A 213 -10.71 1.85 -14.94
CA ASN A 213 -10.73 0.53 -15.55
C ASN A 213 -9.34 0.05 -15.95
N SER A 214 -9.09 -1.24 -15.77
CA SER A 214 -7.93 -1.90 -16.35
C SER A 214 -8.00 -1.88 -17.89
N LEU A 215 -6.86 -1.66 -18.53
CA LEU A 215 -6.73 -1.69 -20.00
C LEU A 215 -6.73 -3.12 -20.57
N ILE A 216 -6.50 -4.15 -19.75
CA ILE A 216 -6.34 -5.55 -20.20
C ILE A 216 -7.49 -6.43 -19.70
N THR A 217 -7.82 -6.35 -18.42
CA THR A 217 -8.89 -7.14 -17.80
C THR A 217 -9.87 -6.19 -17.13
N ASN A 218 -11.16 -6.30 -17.45
CA ASN A 218 -12.17 -5.44 -16.82
C ASN A 218 -12.19 -5.68 -15.32
N ARG A 219 -11.93 -4.62 -14.58
CA ARG A 219 -12.29 -4.47 -13.19
C ARG A 219 -13.76 -4.09 -13.21
N ASP A 220 -14.62 -4.83 -12.47
CA ASP A 220 -16.02 -4.46 -12.35
C ASP A 220 -16.13 -2.99 -11.95
N SER A 221 -16.62 -2.16 -12.89
CA SER A 221 -16.81 -0.74 -12.61
C SER A 221 -17.89 -0.65 -11.56
N ASN A 222 -17.54 -0.05 -10.42
CA ASN A 222 -18.53 0.26 -9.40
C ASN A 222 -19.63 1.11 -10.04
N SER A 223 -20.82 0.53 -10.18
CA SER A 223 -21.94 1.22 -10.79
C SER A 223 -22.29 2.44 -9.94
N LYS A 224 -22.82 3.51 -10.58
CA LYS A 224 -23.29 4.71 -9.85
C LYS A 224 -24.42 4.42 -8.86
N SER A 225 -25.04 3.24 -8.94
CA SER A 225 -26.08 2.76 -8.06
C SER A 225 -25.54 2.20 -6.74
N ASP A 226 -24.26 1.80 -6.72
CA ASP A 226 -23.63 1.30 -5.51
C ASP A 226 -23.23 2.51 -4.68
N ALA A 227 -23.87 2.71 -3.53
CA ALA A 227 -23.64 3.82 -2.62
C ALA A 227 -22.21 3.79 -2.04
N ILE A 228 -21.19 4.03 -2.89
CA ILE A 228 -19.82 4.06 -2.46
C ILE A 228 -19.47 5.44 -1.91
N ALA A 229 -18.96 5.46 -0.70
CA ALA A 229 -18.47 6.68 -0.07
C ALA A 229 -17.35 7.32 -0.91
N GLY A 230 -17.41 8.64 -1.09
CA GLY A 230 -16.49 9.40 -1.95
C GLY A 230 -17.00 9.66 -3.37
N ASP A 231 -18.17 9.11 -3.73
CA ASP A 231 -18.81 9.36 -5.04
C ASP A 231 -19.93 10.39 -4.97
N SER A 232 -19.57 11.63 -4.82
CA SER A 232 -20.50 12.73 -4.69
C SER A 232 -20.76 13.51 -5.99
N GLY A 233 -20.20 13.10 -7.11
CA GLY A 233 -20.29 13.82 -8.38
C GLY A 233 -19.45 15.11 -8.46
N GLY A 234 -18.86 15.57 -7.35
CA GLY A 234 -18.00 16.74 -7.24
C GLY A 234 -16.90 16.54 -6.19
N LEU A 235 -16.03 17.55 -6.02
CA LEU A 235 -14.94 17.54 -5.02
C LEU A 235 -15.50 17.87 -3.61
N GLN A 236 -16.32 16.98 -3.06
CA GLN A 236 -17.02 17.20 -1.77
C GLN A 236 -16.45 16.34 -0.64
N SER A 237 -15.60 15.38 -0.95
CA SER A 237 -14.84 14.64 0.05
C SER A 237 -13.57 15.39 0.39
N TYR A 238 -13.11 15.27 1.64
CA TYR A 238 -11.87 15.91 2.07
C TYR A 238 -11.07 15.02 3.03
N ILE A 239 -9.78 15.30 3.08
CA ILE A 239 -8.83 14.72 4.02
C ILE A 239 -7.99 15.82 4.65
N THR A 240 -7.60 15.61 5.90
CA THR A 240 -6.52 16.36 6.54
C THR A 240 -5.54 15.39 7.18
N SER A 241 -4.25 15.70 7.11
CA SER A 241 -3.23 14.91 7.81
C SER A 241 -2.16 15.77 8.45
N LEU A 242 -1.50 15.20 9.46
CA LEU A 242 -0.33 15.71 10.13
C LEU A 242 0.71 14.61 10.19
N ASP A 243 1.84 14.82 9.51
CA ASP A 243 3.03 13.98 9.64
C ASP A 243 4.08 14.74 10.44
N ILE A 244 4.71 14.05 11.41
CA ILE A 244 5.79 14.61 12.24
C ILE A 244 7.00 13.67 12.12
N ASN A 245 8.12 14.20 11.64
CA ASN A 245 9.31 13.41 11.38
C ASN A 245 10.50 13.95 12.16
N PHE A 246 11.20 13.07 12.89
CA PHE A 246 12.44 13.34 13.61
C PHE A 246 13.56 12.47 13.05
N ASP A 247 14.66 13.10 12.65
CA ASP A 247 15.89 12.45 12.20
C ASP A 247 16.98 12.66 13.25
N PHE A 248 17.06 11.79 14.28
CA PHE A 248 18.08 11.89 15.35
C PHE A 248 19.48 11.56 14.80
N SER A 249 19.55 10.69 13.79
CA SER A 249 20.76 10.37 13.04
C SER A 249 20.40 9.87 11.63
N LYS A 250 21.41 9.56 10.80
CA LYS A 250 21.18 8.94 9.48
C LYS A 250 20.40 7.61 9.57
N GLN A 251 20.53 6.90 10.68
CA GLN A 251 19.95 5.57 10.88
C GLN A 251 18.77 5.58 11.86
N GLU A 252 18.68 6.60 12.74
CA GLU A 252 17.64 6.69 13.76
C GLU A 252 16.60 7.73 13.38
N LYS A 253 15.38 7.26 13.17
CA LYS A 253 14.25 8.08 12.71
C LYS A 253 12.99 7.71 13.46
N LEU A 254 12.21 8.73 13.82
CA LEU A 254 10.89 8.58 14.43
C LEU A 254 9.88 9.38 13.60
N SER A 255 8.79 8.73 13.22
CA SER A 255 7.71 9.38 12.47
C SER A 255 6.37 9.10 13.13
N TYR A 256 5.53 10.11 13.20
CA TYR A 256 4.12 10.01 13.58
C TYR A 256 3.25 10.43 12.41
N HIS A 257 2.12 9.77 12.28
CA HIS A 257 1.09 10.08 11.30
C HIS A 257 -0.28 10.18 11.96
N PHE A 258 -1.03 11.23 11.64
CA PHE A 258 -2.41 11.41 12.02
C PHE A 258 -3.18 11.85 10.79
N SER A 259 -4.34 11.23 10.53
CA SER A 259 -5.20 11.67 9.43
C SER A 259 -6.67 11.50 9.77
N TYR A 260 -7.48 12.38 9.19
CA TYR A 260 -8.93 12.34 9.23
C TYR A 260 -9.49 12.52 7.83
N ILE A 261 -10.45 11.68 7.47
CA ILE A 261 -11.12 11.70 6.17
C ILE A 261 -12.64 11.79 6.33
N ASN A 262 -13.28 12.55 5.44
CA ASN A 262 -14.73 12.57 5.28
C ASN A 262 -15.06 12.29 3.81
N LEU A 263 -15.66 11.16 3.55
CA LEU A 263 -16.12 10.74 2.24
C LEU A 263 -17.59 11.08 2.08
N ASN A 264 -17.90 11.97 1.17
CA ASN A 264 -19.27 12.34 0.89
C ASN A 264 -19.96 11.23 0.09
N VAL A 265 -21.19 10.93 0.45
CA VAL A 265 -22.01 9.91 -0.21
C VAL A 265 -23.07 10.59 -1.07
N ASN A 266 -23.26 10.06 -2.28
CA ASN A 266 -24.28 10.59 -3.20
C ASN A 266 -25.70 10.34 -2.67
N SER A 267 -26.52 11.38 -2.56
CA SER A 267 -27.90 11.29 -2.10
C SER A 267 -28.81 10.41 -2.97
N ARG A 268 -28.41 10.12 -4.23
CA ARG A 268 -29.17 9.21 -5.11
C ARG A 268 -29.07 7.74 -4.69
N ALA A 269 -28.12 7.40 -3.86
CA ALA A 269 -27.97 6.05 -3.30
C ALA A 269 -29.07 5.71 -2.27
N SER A 270 -29.82 6.71 -1.79
CA SER A 270 -30.88 6.54 -0.79
C SER A 270 -32.08 5.70 -1.24
N LEU A 271 -32.16 5.34 -2.51
CA LEU A 271 -33.30 4.62 -3.06
C LEU A 271 -33.21 3.09 -2.95
N VAL A 272 -32.05 2.54 -2.51
CA VAL A 272 -31.80 1.09 -2.54
C VAL A 272 -31.99 0.42 -1.18
N ASN A 273 -31.85 1.14 -0.06
CA ASN A 273 -32.01 0.56 1.27
C ASN A 273 -32.70 1.56 2.22
N SER A 274 -33.57 1.06 3.08
CA SER A 274 -34.32 1.80 4.11
C SER A 274 -33.45 2.46 5.19
N ASN A 275 -32.14 2.27 5.17
CA ASN A 275 -31.19 2.80 6.14
C ASN A 275 -30.77 4.25 5.77
N LYS A 276 -30.60 5.07 6.79
CA LYS A 276 -30.15 6.45 6.64
C LYS A 276 -28.73 6.49 6.06
N ILE A 277 -28.59 7.05 4.86
CA ILE A 277 -27.29 7.27 4.22
C ILE A 277 -26.61 8.49 4.86
N VAL A 278 -25.38 8.30 5.28
CA VAL A 278 -24.55 9.31 5.95
C VAL A 278 -23.12 9.26 5.40
N ASN A 279 -22.40 10.36 5.52
CA ASN A 279 -21.01 10.40 5.09
C ASN A 279 -20.15 9.41 5.90
N GLN A 280 -19.28 8.69 5.20
CA GLN A 280 -18.26 7.86 5.84
C GLN A 280 -17.19 8.78 6.42
N LYS A 281 -16.75 8.46 7.64
CA LYS A 281 -15.69 9.18 8.34
C LYS A 281 -14.60 8.20 8.76
N GLY A 282 -13.36 8.60 8.63
CA GLY A 282 -12.23 7.79 9.06
C GLY A 282 -11.20 8.60 9.84
N PHE A 283 -10.55 7.93 10.77
CA PHE A 283 -9.42 8.46 11.52
C PHE A 283 -8.30 7.42 11.56
N VAL A 284 -7.06 7.87 11.39
CA VAL A 284 -5.86 7.02 11.50
C VAL A 284 -4.84 7.71 12.38
N MET A 285 -4.15 6.94 13.20
CA MET A 285 -2.92 7.33 13.87
C MET A 285 -1.87 6.24 13.75
N GLY A 286 -0.65 6.64 13.40
CA GLY A 286 0.47 5.73 13.19
C GLY A 286 1.76 6.25 13.78
N MET A 287 2.67 5.33 14.08
CA MET A 287 4.02 5.61 14.53
C MET A 287 4.98 4.63 13.85
N ASN A 288 6.09 5.14 13.36
CA ASN A 288 7.21 4.33 12.88
C ASN A 288 8.48 4.78 13.58
N TYR A 289 9.24 3.83 14.14
CA TYR A 289 10.50 4.11 14.81
C TYR A 289 11.59 3.17 14.30
N LYS A 290 12.59 3.73 13.66
CA LYS A 290 13.80 3.04 13.23
C LYS A 290 14.92 3.31 14.20
N TYR A 291 15.44 2.26 14.86
CA TYR A 291 16.46 2.32 15.89
C TYR A 291 17.71 1.51 15.52
N PRO A 292 18.88 2.14 15.41
CA PRO A 292 20.15 1.46 15.18
C PRO A 292 20.68 0.89 16.50
N VAL A 293 20.55 -0.42 16.71
CA VAL A 293 21.06 -1.09 17.92
C VAL A 293 22.58 -1.17 17.89
N LYS A 294 23.15 -1.47 16.70
CA LYS A 294 24.58 -1.52 16.41
C LYS A 294 24.82 -1.13 14.95
N LYS A 295 26.09 -0.97 14.55
CA LYS A 295 26.49 -0.61 13.17
C LYS A 295 25.79 -1.45 12.10
N ASN A 296 25.61 -2.74 12.34
CA ASN A 296 25.04 -3.70 11.37
C ASN A 296 23.72 -4.34 11.89
N TYR A 297 23.04 -3.68 12.84
CA TYR A 297 21.78 -4.16 13.37
C TYR A 297 20.82 -3.00 13.62
N THR A 298 19.69 -3.03 12.96
CA THR A 298 18.63 -2.01 13.08
C THR A 298 17.30 -2.70 13.36
N ILE A 299 16.52 -2.11 14.26
CA ILE A 299 15.12 -2.48 14.50
C ILE A 299 14.25 -1.36 13.91
N ASP A 300 13.25 -1.74 13.13
CA ASP A 300 12.26 -0.82 12.56
C ASP A 300 10.87 -1.29 13.00
N GLY A 301 10.20 -0.50 13.82
CA GLY A 301 8.90 -0.80 14.42
C GLY A 301 7.81 0.09 13.87
N LEU A 302 6.67 -0.49 13.50
CA LEU A 302 5.47 0.19 13.05
C LEU A 302 4.30 -0.17 13.97
N LEU A 303 3.52 0.85 14.35
CA LEU A 303 2.22 0.71 14.98
C LEU A 303 1.25 1.63 14.27
N GLU A 304 0.06 1.12 13.91
CA GLU A 304 -1.00 1.95 13.34
C GLU A 304 -2.38 1.44 13.79
N TYR A 305 -3.25 2.40 14.09
CA TYR A 305 -4.66 2.19 14.37
C TYR A 305 -5.48 3.02 13.41
N ALA A 306 -6.49 2.41 12.80
CA ALA A 306 -7.47 3.08 11.94
C ALA A 306 -8.89 2.75 12.40
N ALA A 307 -9.79 3.74 12.34
CA ALA A 307 -11.20 3.57 12.63
C ALA A 307 -12.04 4.24 11.54
N ILE A 308 -13.00 3.50 11.02
CA ILE A 308 -13.96 3.97 10.01
C ILE A 308 -15.36 3.85 10.57
N LYS A 309 -16.15 4.91 10.46
CA LYS A 309 -17.58 4.96 10.79
C LYS A 309 -18.38 5.16 9.53
N ASN A 310 -19.59 4.61 9.52
CA ASN A 310 -20.53 4.70 8.40
C ASN A 310 -19.93 4.14 7.10
N LEU A 311 -19.39 2.91 7.18
CA LEU A 311 -18.73 2.27 6.06
C LEU A 311 -19.65 2.22 4.84
N ASN A 312 -19.15 2.70 3.69
CA ASN A 312 -19.92 2.85 2.44
C ASN A 312 -21.23 3.61 2.58
N GLY A 313 -21.30 4.55 3.55
CA GLY A 313 -22.48 5.36 3.81
C GLY A 313 -23.53 4.70 4.71
N ASN A 314 -23.32 3.51 5.22
CA ASN A 314 -24.22 2.82 6.14
C ASN A 314 -23.93 3.24 7.58
N SER A 315 -24.89 3.91 8.25
CA SER A 315 -24.76 4.37 9.65
C SER A 315 -24.52 3.27 10.66
N ASP A 316 -24.91 2.04 10.34
CA ASP A 316 -24.92 0.89 11.25
C ASP A 316 -23.62 0.08 11.18
N VAL A 317 -22.71 0.46 10.26
CA VAL A 317 -21.47 -0.25 9.99
C VAL A 317 -20.25 0.58 10.32
N GLY A 318 -19.35 0.00 11.10
CA GLY A 318 -18.03 0.57 11.38
C GLY A 318 -16.94 -0.49 11.29
N GLU A 319 -15.72 -0.04 11.06
CA GLU A 319 -14.54 -0.90 11.05
C GLU A 319 -13.41 -0.29 11.87
N GLN A 320 -12.67 -1.16 12.52
CA GLN A 320 -11.45 -0.81 13.25
C GLN A 320 -10.32 -1.72 12.78
N TYR A 321 -9.14 -1.16 12.70
CA TYR A 321 -7.94 -1.84 12.25
C TYR A 321 -6.80 -1.55 13.22
N PHE A 322 -5.99 -2.54 13.47
CA PHE A 322 -4.75 -2.38 14.20
C PHE A 322 -3.65 -3.15 13.48
N THR A 323 -2.52 -2.50 13.26
CA THR A 323 -1.34 -3.11 12.62
C THR A 323 -0.12 -2.84 13.49
N ALA A 324 0.62 -3.90 13.79
CA ALA A 324 1.92 -3.84 14.45
C ALA A 324 2.93 -4.66 13.65
N ASN A 325 4.09 -4.08 13.39
CA ASN A 325 5.13 -4.76 12.62
C ASN A 325 6.51 -4.41 13.18
N VAL A 326 7.38 -5.40 13.32
CA VAL A 326 8.77 -5.21 13.75
C VAL A 326 9.67 -5.92 12.76
N ILE A 327 10.61 -5.17 12.21
CA ILE A 327 11.61 -5.66 11.29
C ILE A 327 12.97 -5.57 11.96
N ASN A 328 13.63 -6.69 12.06
CA ASN A 328 15.01 -6.79 12.51
C ASN A 328 15.90 -6.93 11.26
N ARG A 329 16.78 -5.96 11.02
CA ARG A 329 17.76 -5.98 9.92
C ARG A 329 19.15 -6.20 10.49
N PHE A 330 19.85 -7.19 9.98
CA PHE A 330 21.18 -7.56 10.46
C PHE A 330 22.11 -7.95 9.30
N TYR A 331 23.39 -7.66 9.49
CA TYR A 331 24.43 -7.89 8.47
C TYR A 331 24.14 -7.24 7.11
N GLU A 332 23.42 -6.09 7.13
CA GLU A 332 23.05 -5.28 5.95
C GLU A 332 22.08 -5.98 4.97
N ASN A 333 22.10 -7.31 4.87
CA ASN A 333 21.39 -8.12 3.89
C ASN A 333 20.15 -8.84 4.43
N TRP A 334 20.22 -9.26 5.69
CA TRP A 334 19.19 -10.10 6.28
C TRP A 334 18.11 -9.26 6.97
N ASN A 335 16.89 -9.68 6.84
CA ASN A 335 15.81 -9.16 7.65
C ASN A 335 14.92 -10.30 8.20
N VAL A 336 14.39 -10.10 9.40
CA VAL A 336 13.33 -10.92 9.97
C VAL A 336 12.19 -9.99 10.37
N THR A 337 11.01 -10.27 9.87
CA THR A 337 9.79 -9.50 10.13
C THR A 337 8.85 -10.31 11.00
N LEU A 338 8.32 -9.65 12.04
CA LEU A 338 7.21 -10.12 12.83
C LEU A 338 6.06 -9.14 12.63
N GLY A 339 4.92 -9.63 12.17
CA GLY A 339 3.75 -8.80 11.88
C GLY A 339 2.49 -9.32 12.54
N TYR A 340 1.68 -8.39 13.01
CA TYR A 340 0.32 -8.64 13.47
C TYR A 340 -0.61 -7.59 12.89
N ALA A 341 -1.74 -8.02 12.36
CA ALA A 341 -2.80 -7.12 11.93
C ALA A 341 -4.17 -7.66 12.33
N ASN A 342 -5.06 -6.75 12.71
CA ASN A 342 -6.42 -7.05 13.10
C ASN A 342 -7.39 -6.15 12.33
N ARG A 343 -8.54 -6.73 11.94
CA ARG A 343 -9.72 -6.01 11.43
C ARG A 343 -10.93 -6.45 12.22
N ASP A 344 -11.67 -5.49 12.75
CA ASP A 344 -12.94 -5.71 13.47
C ASP A 344 -14.03 -4.89 12.78
N ASN A 345 -14.99 -5.57 12.19
CA ASN A 345 -16.14 -4.94 11.55
C ASN A 345 -17.34 -5.09 12.48
N SER A 346 -17.91 -3.98 12.93
CA SER A 346 -19.07 -3.93 13.82
C SER A 346 -20.34 -3.59 13.06
N TYR A 347 -21.39 -4.37 13.26
CA TYR A 347 -22.75 -4.09 12.82
C TYR A 347 -23.67 -3.86 14.02
N VAL A 348 -24.52 -2.86 13.95
CA VAL A 348 -25.57 -2.67 14.95
C VAL A 348 -26.60 -3.81 14.82
N GLY A 349 -26.69 -4.65 15.86
CA GLY A 349 -27.67 -5.73 15.92
C GLY A 349 -27.29 -7.04 15.22
N GLN A 350 -26.06 -7.17 14.69
CA GLN A 350 -25.58 -8.41 14.06
C GLN A 350 -24.16 -8.75 14.53
N TYR A 351 -23.79 -10.04 14.41
CA TYR A 351 -22.42 -10.46 14.64
C TYR A 351 -21.49 -9.85 13.60
N GLY A 352 -20.48 -9.11 14.06
CA GLY A 352 -19.47 -8.51 13.21
C GLY A 352 -18.45 -9.54 12.69
N PHE A 353 -17.76 -9.19 11.62
CA PHE A 353 -16.61 -9.93 11.12
C PHE A 353 -15.34 -9.48 11.85
N LYS A 354 -14.52 -10.45 12.29
CA LYS A 354 -13.19 -10.18 12.85
C LYS A 354 -12.15 -10.99 12.12
N SER A 355 -11.06 -10.36 11.72
CA SER A 355 -9.89 -11.02 11.13
C SER A 355 -8.65 -10.68 11.92
N ASN A 356 -7.85 -11.69 12.23
CA ASN A 356 -6.53 -11.55 12.86
C ASN A 356 -5.51 -12.25 11.99
N LEU A 357 -4.43 -11.55 11.65
CA LEU A 357 -3.32 -12.06 10.87
C LEU A 357 -2.05 -11.94 11.70
N THR A 358 -1.30 -13.02 11.79
CA THR A 358 0.05 -13.05 12.36
C THR A 358 1.01 -13.56 11.30
N GLU A 359 2.14 -12.90 11.16
CA GLU A 359 3.17 -13.20 10.16
C GLU A 359 4.53 -13.28 10.82
N ILE A 360 5.32 -14.27 10.38
CA ILE A 360 6.77 -14.27 10.51
C ILE A 360 7.38 -14.48 9.14
N SER A 361 8.31 -13.64 8.75
CA SER A 361 9.04 -13.79 7.47
C SER A 361 10.51 -13.47 7.63
N MET A 362 11.33 -14.09 6.78
CA MET A 362 12.77 -13.90 6.71
C MET A 362 13.17 -13.58 5.28
N GLY A 363 13.95 -12.55 5.09
CA GLY A 363 14.40 -12.10 3.78
C GLY A 363 15.90 -11.91 3.69
N TYR A 364 16.40 -12.02 2.47
CA TYR A 364 17.77 -11.72 2.09
C TYR A 364 17.77 -10.77 0.90
N GLU A 365 18.44 -9.64 1.05
CA GLU A 365 18.64 -8.64 0.00
C GLU A 365 20.07 -8.77 -0.53
N PHE A 366 20.21 -8.95 -1.85
CA PHE A 366 21.53 -9.03 -2.48
C PHE A 366 22.18 -7.65 -2.47
N LEU A 367 23.42 -7.60 -1.98
CA LEU A 367 24.16 -6.35 -1.81
C LEU A 367 24.61 -5.75 -3.16
N LYS A 368 24.84 -4.45 -3.12
CA LYS A 368 25.45 -3.65 -4.18
C LYS A 368 26.76 -4.28 -4.66
N ASN A 369 26.92 -4.46 -5.96
CA ASN A 369 28.02 -5.10 -6.69
C ASN A 369 27.86 -6.62 -6.93
N SER A 370 26.74 -7.22 -6.61
CA SER A 370 26.38 -8.56 -7.08
C SER A 370 25.58 -8.47 -8.39
N PHE A 371 25.55 -9.56 -9.15
CA PHE A 371 24.69 -9.67 -10.34
C PHE A 371 23.20 -9.44 -10.02
N PHE A 372 22.79 -9.76 -8.80
CA PHE A 372 21.43 -9.63 -8.27
C PHE A 372 21.26 -8.40 -7.36
N ASP A 373 22.07 -7.36 -7.56
CA ASP A 373 21.91 -6.12 -6.81
C ASP A 373 20.44 -5.66 -6.90
N LYS A 374 19.83 -5.34 -5.73
CA LYS A 374 18.42 -4.98 -5.58
C LYS A 374 17.40 -6.11 -5.77
N LEU A 375 17.81 -7.32 -5.66
CA LEU A 375 16.93 -8.46 -5.56
C LEU A 375 16.72 -8.82 -4.08
N LEU A 376 15.49 -8.76 -3.62
CA LEU A 376 15.05 -9.27 -2.31
C LEU A 376 14.38 -10.62 -2.53
N PHE A 377 14.81 -11.60 -1.78
CA PHE A 377 14.12 -12.88 -1.64
C PHE A 377 13.62 -13.02 -0.20
N GLN A 378 12.35 -13.37 -0.02
CA GLN A 378 11.72 -13.48 1.29
C GLN A 378 10.85 -14.73 1.36
N VAL A 379 10.89 -15.44 2.48
CA VAL A 379 10.01 -16.56 2.78
C VAL A 379 9.32 -16.31 4.10
N GLY A 380 8.12 -16.83 4.25
CA GLY A 380 7.36 -16.56 5.46
C GLY A 380 6.24 -17.56 5.74
N TYR A 381 5.71 -17.44 6.94
CA TYR A 381 4.56 -18.14 7.43
C TYR A 381 3.51 -17.14 7.93
N LYS A 382 2.26 -17.38 7.57
CA LYS A 382 1.09 -16.62 8.00
C LYS A 382 0.06 -17.54 8.66
N ASN A 383 -0.44 -17.12 9.82
CA ASN A 383 -1.66 -17.64 10.41
C ASN A 383 -2.74 -16.55 10.37
N GLN A 384 -3.86 -16.85 9.75
CA GLN A 384 -5.00 -15.95 9.69
C GLN A 384 -6.23 -16.63 10.31
N ARG A 385 -6.97 -15.89 11.15
CA ARG A 385 -8.20 -16.33 11.80
C ARG A 385 -9.31 -15.36 11.51
N ASP A 386 -10.30 -15.83 10.76
CA ASP A 386 -11.49 -15.08 10.34
C ASP A 386 -12.70 -15.58 11.12
N ASN A 387 -13.31 -14.72 11.93
CA ASN A 387 -14.51 -15.02 12.72
C ASN A 387 -15.70 -14.28 12.09
N PHE A 388 -16.66 -15.03 11.59
CA PHE A 388 -17.90 -14.53 10.98
C PHE A 388 -19.09 -14.54 11.98
N GLY A 389 -18.83 -14.64 13.27
CA GLY A 389 -19.81 -14.71 14.33
C GLY A 389 -20.33 -16.14 14.58
N THR A 390 -20.74 -16.85 13.55
CA THR A 390 -21.24 -18.22 13.63
C THR A 390 -20.20 -19.28 13.25
N SER A 391 -19.14 -18.87 12.60
CA SER A 391 -18.05 -19.76 12.14
C SER A 391 -16.69 -19.11 12.35
N LEU A 392 -15.71 -19.94 12.71
CA LEU A 392 -14.30 -19.57 12.80
C LEU A 392 -13.54 -20.30 11.69
N GLU A 393 -12.90 -19.55 10.84
CA GLU A 393 -11.99 -20.08 9.80
C GLU A 393 -10.55 -19.78 10.20
N THR A 394 -9.70 -20.78 10.20
CA THR A 394 -8.25 -20.63 10.42
C THR A 394 -7.51 -21.09 9.19
N LYS A 395 -6.56 -20.30 8.74
CA LYS A 395 -5.74 -20.54 7.55
C LYS A 395 -4.26 -20.44 7.90
N ASN A 396 -3.50 -21.44 7.50
CA ASN A 396 -2.04 -21.44 7.59
C ASN A 396 -1.46 -21.39 6.18
N VAL A 397 -0.61 -20.43 5.94
CA VAL A 397 -0.03 -20.17 4.61
C VAL A 397 1.49 -20.13 4.72
N LEU A 398 2.16 -20.85 3.85
CA LEU A 398 3.57 -20.67 3.54
C LEU A 398 3.68 -19.82 2.28
N GLY A 399 4.63 -18.90 2.24
CA GLY A 399 4.79 -18.09 1.05
C GLY A 399 6.21 -17.66 0.79
N ALA A 400 6.42 -17.25 -0.44
CA ALA A 400 7.68 -16.69 -0.90
C ALA A 400 7.42 -15.43 -1.73
N LEU A 401 8.29 -14.45 -1.58
CA LEU A 401 8.32 -13.22 -2.35
C LEU A 401 9.71 -13.06 -2.95
N MET A 402 9.75 -12.83 -4.26
CA MET A 402 10.93 -12.30 -4.93
C MET A 402 10.60 -10.90 -5.43
N ARG A 403 11.36 -9.90 -5.02
CA ARG A 403 11.20 -8.51 -5.43
C ARG A 403 12.46 -8.02 -6.11
N TYR A 404 12.29 -7.51 -7.31
CA TYR A 404 13.29 -6.79 -8.05
C TYR A 404 12.92 -5.31 -8.18
N GLN A 405 13.89 -4.43 -7.99
CA GLN A 405 13.68 -2.99 -8.14
C GLN A 405 14.83 -2.34 -8.93
N LYS A 406 14.50 -1.42 -9.83
CA LYS A 406 15.47 -0.65 -10.63
C LYS A 406 15.03 0.80 -10.77
N ASN A 407 15.97 1.73 -10.53
CA ASN A 407 15.84 3.15 -10.85
C ASN A 407 16.62 3.43 -12.16
N PHE A 408 16.09 4.26 -13.05
CA PHE A 408 16.75 4.59 -14.34
C PHE A 408 16.22 5.90 -14.94
#